data_5a0a618faf34e22d8e107f41de8436f6
#
_entry.id   5a0a618faf34e22d8e107f41de8436f6
#
_cell.length_a   1.000
_cell.length_b   1.000
_cell.length_c   1.000
_cell.angle_alpha   90.00
_cell.angle_beta   90.00
_cell.angle_gamma   90.00
#
_symmetry.space_group_name_H-M   'P 1'
#
loop_
_entity.id
_entity.type
_entity.pdbx_description
1 polymer ?
#
loop_
_entity_poly.entity_id
_entity_poly.type
_entity_poly.pdbx_seq_one_letter_code
_entity_poly.pdbx_strand_id
1 'polypeptide(L)'
;MQITDILNKTGGLQSIARELGISESDAASAATALAPAVLGGFQKQAEAHPQGLDGLGGLLGQLGGGGLLDSVLSPSPTDTAPGNDVLGQIFGSKDVSRAVAQNAAAQTGHDPSLLKKMLPMLAMVVAGYMAKNHAAQQGSSGGGLGGMLGGLLGAGQGDSPLGGLGGMLGGAGKGNPLDDILRRL
;
A
#
# COMPACT_ATOMS: atom_id res chain seq x y z
N MET A 1 -5.57 14.29 2.78
CA MET A 1 -5.43 13.23 3.80
C MET A 1 -4.24 13.56 4.67
N GLN A 2 -4.44 13.61 5.97
CA GLN A 2 -3.34 13.84 6.91
C GLN A 2 -2.80 12.48 7.39
N ILE A 3 -1.52 12.42 7.78
CA ILE A 3 -0.92 11.19 8.34
C ILE A 3 -1.69 10.72 9.58
N THR A 4 -2.17 11.64 10.40
CA THR A 4 -3.01 11.34 11.56
C THR A 4 -4.30 10.60 11.20
N ASP A 5 -4.93 10.93 10.07
CA ASP A 5 -6.12 10.23 9.59
C ASP A 5 -5.78 8.77 9.19
N ILE A 6 -4.63 8.57 8.56
CA ILE A 6 -4.14 7.23 8.21
C ILE A 6 -3.87 6.43 9.48
N LEU A 7 -3.17 7.02 10.44
CA LEU A 7 -2.83 6.39 11.72
C LEU A 7 -4.08 6.02 12.53
N ASN A 8 -5.08 6.91 12.57
CA ASN A 8 -6.36 6.64 13.24
C ASN A 8 -7.15 5.52 12.55
N LYS A 9 -7.27 5.58 11.21
CA LYS A 9 -8.00 4.57 10.44
C LYS A 9 -7.37 3.19 10.50
N THR A 10 -6.05 3.13 10.59
CA THR A 10 -5.30 1.87 10.63
C THR A 10 -5.11 1.33 12.06
N GLY A 11 -5.38 2.11 13.09
CA GLY A 11 -5.03 1.77 14.48
C GLY A 11 -3.53 1.91 14.78
N GLY A 12 -2.75 2.44 13.85
CA GLY A 12 -1.31 2.62 13.99
C GLY A 12 -0.93 3.55 15.12
N LEU A 13 -1.74 4.59 15.36
CA LEU A 13 -1.50 5.53 16.47
C LEU A 13 -1.56 4.83 17.83
N GLN A 14 -2.59 4.01 18.04
CA GLN A 14 -2.79 3.26 19.27
C GLN A 14 -1.67 2.23 19.49
N SER A 15 -1.24 1.55 18.44
CA SER A 15 -0.14 0.58 18.52
C SER A 15 1.18 1.26 18.89
N ILE A 16 1.51 2.38 18.24
CA ILE A 16 2.70 3.19 18.55
C ILE A 16 2.67 3.71 19.99
N ALA A 17 1.53 4.27 20.43
CA ALA A 17 1.36 4.78 21.78
C ALA A 17 1.59 3.68 22.82
N ARG A 18 1.02 2.51 22.59
CA ARG A 18 1.17 1.33 23.49
C ARG A 18 2.62 0.87 23.55
N GLU A 19 3.29 0.77 22.42
CA GLU A 19 4.66 0.28 22.35
C GLU A 19 5.67 1.23 22.97
N LEU A 20 5.46 2.53 22.81
CA LEU A 20 6.32 3.57 23.39
C LEU A 20 5.95 3.93 24.82
N GLY A 21 4.82 3.44 25.34
CA GLY A 21 4.34 3.72 26.69
C GLY A 21 3.92 5.18 26.91
N ILE A 22 3.39 5.82 25.85
CA ILE A 22 2.92 7.21 25.86
C ILE A 22 1.40 7.26 25.63
N SER A 23 0.79 8.43 25.89
CA SER A 23 -0.62 8.62 25.58
C SER A 23 -0.87 8.70 24.07
N GLU A 24 -2.08 8.36 23.62
CA GLU A 24 -2.46 8.52 22.20
C GLU A 24 -2.41 9.99 21.77
N SER A 25 -2.66 10.94 22.66
CA SER A 25 -2.54 12.38 22.40
C SER A 25 -1.09 12.78 22.14
N ASP A 26 -0.14 12.26 22.93
CA ASP A 26 1.28 12.51 22.74
C ASP A 26 1.77 11.87 21.43
N ALA A 27 1.33 10.64 21.14
CA ALA A 27 1.62 9.96 19.90
C ALA A 27 1.06 10.73 18.69
N ALA A 28 -0.15 11.29 18.79
CA ALA A 28 -0.77 12.11 17.74
C ALA A 28 -0.01 13.41 17.52
N SER A 29 0.40 14.09 18.60
CA SER A 29 1.19 15.32 18.55
C SER A 29 2.54 15.07 17.90
N ALA A 30 3.25 14.05 18.33
CA ALA A 30 4.53 13.65 17.76
C ALA A 30 4.40 13.22 16.28
N ALA A 31 3.37 12.45 15.94
CA ALA A 31 3.08 12.07 14.57
C ALA A 31 2.80 13.27 13.67
N THR A 32 2.05 14.26 14.17
CA THR A 32 1.75 15.50 13.44
C THR A 32 3.02 16.30 13.15
N ALA A 33 3.94 16.40 14.11
CA ALA A 33 5.21 17.10 13.94
C ALA A 33 6.18 16.36 12.99
N LEU A 34 6.16 15.03 12.99
CA LEU A 34 6.99 14.20 12.12
C LEU A 34 6.40 14.04 10.70
N ALA A 35 5.08 14.19 10.56
CA ALA A 35 4.33 13.99 9.33
C ALA A 35 4.90 14.73 8.11
N PRO A 36 5.18 16.04 8.17
CA PRO A 36 5.66 16.77 7.00
C PRO A 36 7.03 16.29 6.53
N ALA A 37 7.91 15.90 7.46
CA ALA A 37 9.23 15.39 7.12
C ALA A 37 9.14 13.99 6.47
N VAL A 38 8.31 13.11 6.99
CA VAL A 38 8.10 11.76 6.44
C VAL A 38 7.47 11.87 5.06
N LEU A 39 6.38 12.63 4.90
CA LEU A 39 5.72 12.84 3.61
C LEU A 39 6.64 13.51 2.59
N GLY A 40 7.38 14.54 3.00
CA GLY A 40 8.36 15.20 2.13
C GLY A 40 9.47 14.25 1.68
N GLY A 41 9.92 13.35 2.55
CA GLY A 41 10.86 12.29 2.21
C GLY A 41 10.30 11.33 1.15
N PHE A 42 9.08 10.86 1.32
CA PHE A 42 8.40 10.02 0.33
C PHE A 42 8.18 10.74 -1.00
N GLN A 43 7.77 12.00 -0.96
CA GLN A 43 7.56 12.81 -2.16
C GLN A 43 8.86 12.99 -2.93
N LYS A 44 9.95 13.38 -2.25
CA LYS A 44 11.26 13.52 -2.84
C LYS A 44 11.77 12.22 -3.48
N GLN A 45 11.52 11.08 -2.82
CA GLN A 45 11.89 9.78 -3.36
C GLN A 45 11.06 9.41 -4.59
N ALA A 46 9.76 9.71 -4.57
CA ALA A 46 8.90 9.52 -5.73
C ALA A 46 9.35 10.38 -6.93
N GLU A 47 9.71 11.64 -6.70
CA GLU A 47 10.23 12.53 -7.75
C GLU A 47 11.58 12.07 -8.32
N ALA A 48 12.44 11.47 -7.47
CA ALA A 48 13.73 10.93 -7.88
C ALA A 48 13.62 9.59 -8.62
N HIS A 49 12.48 8.90 -8.51
CA HIS A 49 12.29 7.60 -9.14
C HIS A 49 11.77 7.75 -10.58
N PRO A 50 12.35 7.06 -11.59
CA PRO A 50 11.94 7.17 -12.99
C PRO A 50 10.45 6.87 -13.24
N GLN A 51 9.85 6.04 -12.39
CA GLN A 51 8.44 5.63 -12.45
C GLN A 51 7.58 6.37 -11.41
N GLY A 52 8.10 7.40 -10.77
CA GLY A 52 7.35 8.18 -9.79
C GLY A 52 6.84 7.34 -8.60
N LEU A 53 5.57 7.54 -8.25
CA LEU A 53 4.91 6.81 -7.16
C LEU A 53 4.78 5.30 -7.41
N ASP A 54 4.66 4.87 -8.65
CA ASP A 54 4.57 3.45 -9.01
C ASP A 54 5.88 2.72 -8.73
N GLY A 55 7.01 3.34 -9.06
CA GLY A 55 8.33 2.81 -8.74
C GLY A 55 8.60 2.76 -7.23
N LEU A 56 8.13 3.79 -6.50
CA LEU A 56 8.20 3.79 -5.04
C LEU A 56 7.34 2.67 -4.44
N GLY A 57 6.14 2.43 -4.97
CA GLY A 57 5.28 1.32 -4.55
C GLY A 57 5.93 -0.04 -4.71
N GLY A 58 6.64 -0.26 -5.82
CA GLY A 58 7.43 -1.47 -6.06
C GLY A 58 8.58 -1.64 -5.07
N LEU A 59 9.32 -0.57 -4.78
CA LEU A 59 10.39 -0.54 -3.78
C LEU A 59 9.86 -0.85 -2.37
N LEU A 60 8.76 -0.21 -1.97
CA LEU A 60 8.11 -0.47 -0.69
C LEU A 60 7.59 -1.91 -0.61
N GLY A 61 7.14 -2.49 -1.72
CA GLY A 61 6.77 -3.89 -1.83
C GLY A 61 7.93 -4.83 -1.49
N GLN A 62 9.13 -4.53 -1.97
CA GLN A 62 10.36 -5.31 -1.67
C GLN A 62 10.79 -5.17 -0.21
N LEU A 63 10.57 -4.03 0.42
CA LEU A 63 10.90 -3.76 1.83
C LEU A 63 9.90 -4.38 2.82
N GLY A 64 8.88 -5.10 2.33
CA GLY A 64 7.88 -5.76 3.16
C GLY A 64 6.44 -5.35 2.84
N GLY A 65 6.24 -4.38 1.96
CA GLY A 65 4.93 -3.97 1.45
C GLY A 65 3.90 -3.71 2.53
N GLY A 66 2.72 -4.30 2.37
CA GLY A 66 1.63 -4.21 3.35
C GLY A 66 1.96 -4.83 4.71
N GLY A 67 2.89 -5.78 4.77
CA GLY A 67 3.35 -6.41 6.00
C GLY A 67 4.04 -5.44 6.98
N LEU A 68 4.60 -4.33 6.48
CA LEU A 68 5.14 -3.26 7.33
C LEU A 68 4.07 -2.68 8.28
N LEU A 69 2.88 -2.44 7.74
CA LEU A 69 1.75 -1.98 8.55
C LEU A 69 1.30 -3.06 9.54
N ASP A 70 1.21 -4.30 9.10
CA ASP A 70 0.77 -5.42 9.93
C ASP A 70 1.75 -5.68 11.09
N SER A 71 3.06 -5.46 10.87
CA SER A 71 4.09 -5.54 11.92
C SER A 71 3.89 -4.51 13.02
N VAL A 72 3.53 -3.27 12.67
CA VAL A 72 3.25 -2.20 13.67
C VAL A 72 1.92 -2.45 14.40
N LEU A 73 0.94 -3.05 13.72
CA LEU A 73 -0.37 -3.35 14.30
C LEU A 73 -0.38 -4.63 15.14
N SER A 74 0.67 -5.43 15.04
CA SER A 74 0.83 -6.66 15.82
C SER A 74 0.87 -6.37 17.33
N PRO A 75 0.35 -7.26 18.18
CA PRO A 75 0.51 -7.16 19.63
C PRO A 75 1.94 -7.46 20.10
N SER A 76 2.80 -7.98 19.23
CA SER A 76 4.22 -8.22 19.49
C SER A 76 5.05 -6.95 19.32
N PRO A 77 6.23 -6.86 20.00
CA PRO A 77 7.14 -5.74 19.79
C PRO A 77 7.46 -5.53 18.30
N THR A 78 7.37 -4.30 17.84
CA THR A 78 7.60 -3.98 16.43
C THR A 78 9.09 -4.10 16.08
N ASP A 79 9.43 -4.93 15.09
CA ASP A 79 10.76 -4.88 14.50
C ASP A 79 10.89 -3.59 13.68
N THR A 80 11.70 -2.67 14.18
CA THR A 80 11.94 -1.37 13.54
C THR A 80 13.01 -1.40 12.44
N ALA A 81 13.65 -2.55 12.20
CA ALA A 81 14.68 -2.68 11.17
C ALA A 81 14.14 -2.32 9.78
N PRO A 82 13.00 -2.86 9.31
CA PRO A 82 12.41 -2.46 8.03
C PRO A 82 12.05 -0.97 7.97
N GLY A 83 11.59 -0.39 9.09
CA GLY A 83 11.32 1.03 9.19
C GLY A 83 12.56 1.90 9.04
N ASN A 84 13.69 1.46 9.58
CA ASN A 84 14.97 2.14 9.38
C ASN A 84 15.45 2.05 7.92
N ASP A 85 15.18 0.94 7.24
CA ASP A 85 15.48 0.80 5.80
C ASP A 85 14.63 1.75 4.97
N VAL A 86 13.33 1.84 5.27
CA VAL A 86 12.43 2.85 4.65
C VAL A 86 12.96 4.26 4.91
N LEU A 87 13.34 4.60 6.15
CA LEU A 87 13.92 5.91 6.46
C LEU A 87 15.24 6.16 5.72
N GLY A 88 16.07 5.13 5.56
CA GLY A 88 17.29 5.20 4.75
C GLY A 88 17.00 5.56 3.30
N GLN A 89 15.94 5.00 2.74
CA GLN A 89 15.50 5.29 1.37
C GLN A 89 14.97 6.73 1.23
N ILE A 90 14.07 7.15 2.13
CA ILE A 90 13.40 8.47 2.01
C ILE A 90 14.27 9.66 2.44
N PHE A 91 15.18 9.47 3.39
CA PHE A 91 16.06 10.53 3.90
C PHE A 91 17.50 10.41 3.41
N GLY A 92 17.90 9.27 2.90
CA GLY A 92 19.25 9.02 2.40
C GLY A 92 20.34 8.91 3.48
N SER A 93 20.10 9.41 4.69
CA SER A 93 21.07 9.32 5.80
C SER A 93 20.43 9.31 7.18
N LYS A 94 21.15 8.71 8.15
CA LYS A 94 20.76 8.70 9.57
C LYS A 94 20.80 10.09 10.20
N ASP A 95 21.62 10.98 9.67
CA ASP A 95 21.77 12.34 10.21
C ASP A 95 20.55 13.20 9.91
N VAL A 96 19.95 13.03 8.73
CA VAL A 96 18.68 13.70 8.39
C VAL A 96 17.56 13.19 9.31
N SER A 97 17.47 11.88 9.55
CA SER A 97 16.50 11.33 10.50
C SER A 97 16.65 11.87 11.92
N ARG A 98 17.91 12.07 12.37
CA ARG A 98 18.19 12.70 13.67
C ARG A 98 17.78 14.18 13.70
N ALA A 99 18.08 14.93 12.64
CA ALA A 99 17.70 16.34 12.52
C ALA A 99 16.17 16.50 12.52
N VAL A 100 15.45 15.61 11.83
CA VAL A 100 13.98 15.58 11.84
C VAL A 100 13.44 15.33 13.25
N ALA A 101 13.99 14.34 13.97
CA ALA A 101 13.56 14.05 15.34
C ALA A 101 13.85 15.22 16.29
N GLN A 102 14.99 15.90 16.16
CA GLN A 102 15.33 17.09 16.96
C GLN A 102 14.41 18.27 16.66
N ASN A 103 14.09 18.52 15.39
CA ASN A 103 13.15 19.56 14.99
C ASN A 103 11.73 19.30 15.54
N ALA A 104 11.26 18.08 15.43
CA ALA A 104 9.97 17.69 15.97
C ALA A 104 9.95 17.79 17.51
N ALA A 105 11.04 17.45 18.19
CA ALA A 105 11.21 17.63 19.64
C ALA A 105 11.08 19.10 20.06
N ALA A 106 11.72 19.98 19.31
CA ALA A 106 11.65 21.42 19.58
C ALA A 106 10.22 21.99 19.38
N GLN A 107 9.44 21.41 18.49
CA GLN A 107 8.07 21.85 18.21
C GLN A 107 7.05 21.30 19.22
N THR A 108 7.25 20.08 19.71
CA THR A 108 6.27 19.35 20.53
C THR A 108 6.65 19.32 22.02
N GLY A 109 7.90 19.60 22.35
CA GLY A 109 8.42 19.44 23.71
C GLY A 109 8.65 17.98 24.12
N HIS A 110 8.46 17.02 23.21
CA HIS A 110 8.73 15.60 23.46
C HIS A 110 10.23 15.30 23.42
N ASP A 111 10.61 14.21 24.08
CA ASP A 111 12.00 13.77 24.09
C ASP A 111 12.46 13.35 22.67
N PRO A 112 13.64 13.84 22.21
CA PRO A 112 14.18 13.45 20.90
C PRO A 112 14.41 11.94 20.74
N SER A 113 14.67 11.24 21.85
CA SER A 113 14.87 9.78 21.84
C SER A 113 13.57 9.04 21.55
N LEU A 114 12.45 9.55 22.07
CA LEU A 114 11.11 9.05 21.80
C LEU A 114 10.77 9.21 20.30
N LEU A 115 10.98 10.42 19.76
CA LEU A 115 10.70 10.73 18.36
C LEU A 115 11.58 9.92 17.39
N LYS A 116 12.82 9.64 17.77
CA LYS A 116 13.71 8.74 17.01
C LYS A 116 13.18 7.30 16.93
N LYS A 117 12.59 6.79 18.01
CA LYS A 117 11.95 5.47 18.03
C LYS A 117 10.64 5.46 17.25
N MET A 118 9.91 6.57 17.29
CA MET A 118 8.64 6.72 16.60
C MET A 118 8.79 6.85 15.08
N LEU A 119 9.87 7.48 14.61
CA LEU A 119 10.13 7.69 13.17
C LEU A 119 10.05 6.42 12.34
N PRO A 120 10.78 5.32 12.66
CA PRO A 120 10.72 4.09 11.85
C PRO A 120 9.32 3.46 11.87
N MET A 121 8.62 3.51 13.00
CA MET A 121 7.26 2.98 13.09
C MET A 121 6.29 3.78 12.21
N LEU A 122 6.37 5.12 12.24
CA LEU A 122 5.59 5.98 11.34
C LEU A 122 5.90 5.72 9.87
N ALA A 123 7.19 5.57 9.54
CA ALA A 123 7.60 5.25 8.18
C ALA A 123 7.01 3.90 7.72
N MET A 124 6.99 2.88 8.59
CA MET A 124 6.39 1.58 8.31
C MET A 124 4.87 1.67 8.10
N VAL A 125 4.16 2.44 8.92
CA VAL A 125 2.70 2.62 8.77
C VAL A 125 2.39 3.31 7.46
N VAL A 126 3.09 4.40 7.13
CA VAL A 126 2.88 5.15 5.88
C VAL A 126 3.26 4.31 4.67
N ALA A 127 4.42 3.65 4.71
CA ALA A 127 4.89 2.78 3.64
C ALA A 127 3.96 1.60 3.40
N GLY A 128 3.54 0.92 4.47
CA GLY A 128 2.62 -0.21 4.41
C GLY A 128 1.22 0.20 3.91
N TYR A 129 0.73 1.36 4.33
CA TYR A 129 -0.52 1.93 3.84
C TYR A 129 -0.44 2.27 2.35
N MET A 130 0.65 2.92 1.91
CA MET A 130 0.89 3.22 0.49
C MET A 130 0.99 1.93 -0.34
N ALA A 131 1.73 0.93 0.14
CA ALA A 131 1.87 -0.35 -0.54
C ALA A 131 0.52 -1.10 -0.66
N LYS A 132 -0.30 -1.12 0.40
CA LYS A 132 -1.65 -1.72 0.36
C LYS A 132 -2.56 -0.99 -0.63
N ASN A 133 -2.54 0.34 -0.65
CA ASN A 133 -3.33 1.12 -1.60
C ASN A 133 -2.87 0.92 -3.05
N HIS A 134 -1.56 0.86 -3.26
CA HIS A 134 -0.98 0.59 -4.58
C HIS A 134 -1.37 -0.81 -5.09
N ALA A 135 -1.25 -1.84 -4.25
CA ALA A 135 -1.67 -3.19 -4.57
C ALA A 135 -3.18 -3.27 -4.85
N ALA A 136 -4.01 -2.55 -4.09
CA ALA A 136 -5.45 -2.49 -4.32
C ALA A 136 -5.80 -1.80 -5.66
N GLN A 137 -5.05 -0.78 -6.06
CA GLN A 137 -5.22 -0.11 -7.36
C GLN A 137 -4.74 -0.98 -8.52
N GLN A 138 -3.63 -1.69 -8.38
CA GLN A 138 -3.16 -2.65 -9.37
C GLN A 138 -4.06 -3.87 -9.46
N GLY A 139 -4.59 -4.34 -8.34
CA GLY A 139 -5.58 -5.41 -8.30
C GLY A 139 -6.90 -5.02 -8.97
N SER A 140 -7.32 -3.75 -8.87
CA SER A 140 -8.48 -3.23 -9.60
C SER A 140 -8.19 -2.95 -11.08
N SER A 141 -6.94 -2.71 -11.46
CA SER A 141 -6.53 -2.62 -12.88
C SER A 141 -6.46 -3.99 -13.55
N GLY A 142 -6.15 -5.06 -12.78
CA GLY A 142 -6.21 -6.44 -13.23
C GLY A 142 -7.60 -7.08 -13.10
N GLY A 143 -8.44 -6.52 -12.23
CA GLY A 143 -9.85 -6.88 -12.03
C GLY A 143 -10.83 -6.05 -12.87
N GLY A 144 -10.33 -5.10 -13.68
CA GLY A 144 -11.10 -4.46 -14.72
C GLY A 144 -11.66 -5.49 -15.70
N LEU A 145 -12.13 -5.07 -16.84
CA LEU A 145 -12.73 -5.92 -17.88
C LEU A 145 -11.98 -7.24 -18.12
N GLY A 146 -10.66 -7.29 -17.95
CA GLY A 146 -9.84 -8.51 -18.11
C GLY A 146 -10.05 -9.55 -16.99
N GLY A 147 -10.16 -9.14 -15.73
CA GLY A 147 -10.45 -10.06 -14.61
C GLY A 147 -11.90 -10.50 -14.58
N MET A 148 -12.83 -9.61 -14.93
CA MET A 148 -14.25 -9.96 -15.15
C MET A 148 -14.41 -10.90 -16.35
N LEU A 149 -13.70 -10.62 -17.44
CA LEU A 149 -13.71 -11.46 -18.64
C LEU A 149 -13.02 -12.80 -18.38
N GLY A 150 -11.91 -12.82 -17.65
CA GLY A 150 -11.20 -14.04 -17.24
C GLY A 150 -12.00 -14.88 -16.25
N GLY A 151 -12.70 -14.25 -15.30
CA GLY A 151 -13.64 -14.92 -14.40
C GLY A 151 -14.87 -15.46 -15.13
N LEU A 152 -15.33 -14.73 -16.14
CA LEU A 152 -16.47 -15.14 -16.96
C LEU A 152 -16.11 -16.24 -17.97
N LEU A 153 -14.87 -16.21 -18.50
CA LEU A 153 -14.33 -17.21 -19.44
C LEU A 153 -13.70 -18.42 -18.72
N GLY A 154 -13.17 -18.24 -17.51
CA GLY A 154 -12.50 -19.28 -16.74
C GLY A 154 -13.44 -20.09 -15.82
N ALA A 155 -14.64 -19.60 -15.53
CA ALA A 155 -15.66 -20.30 -14.76
C ALA A 155 -16.56 -21.17 -15.65
N GLY A 156 -15.98 -21.89 -16.58
CA GLY A 156 -16.66 -22.84 -17.45
C GLY A 156 -16.89 -24.19 -16.80
N GLN A 157 -17.50 -24.25 -15.59
CA GLN A 157 -18.16 -25.44 -15.07
C GLN A 157 -19.14 -25.02 -13.98
N GLY A 158 -20.37 -24.78 -14.36
CA GLY A 158 -21.53 -24.62 -13.46
C GLY A 158 -22.36 -23.39 -13.77
N ASP A 159 -23.52 -23.59 -14.38
CA ASP A 159 -24.69 -22.73 -14.43
C ASP A 159 -24.48 -21.19 -14.52
N SER A 160 -24.05 -20.72 -15.67
CA SER A 160 -24.19 -19.30 -16.02
C SER A 160 -25.14 -19.16 -17.23
N PRO A 161 -26.20 -18.34 -17.17
CA PRO A 161 -27.17 -18.18 -18.25
C PRO A 161 -26.62 -17.59 -19.55
N LEU A 162 -25.33 -17.14 -19.56
CA LEU A 162 -24.61 -16.62 -20.74
C LEU A 162 -23.63 -17.62 -21.35
N GLY A 163 -23.47 -18.83 -20.77
CA GLY A 163 -22.62 -19.90 -21.30
C GLY A 163 -23.08 -20.43 -22.66
N GLY A 164 -24.32 -20.13 -23.07
CA GLY A 164 -24.88 -20.54 -24.36
C GLY A 164 -24.37 -19.76 -25.58
N LEU A 165 -23.91 -18.54 -25.41
CA LEU A 165 -23.47 -17.68 -26.52
C LEU A 165 -22.03 -17.96 -26.98
N GLY A 166 -21.14 -18.38 -26.05
CA GLY A 166 -19.77 -18.76 -26.38
C GLY A 166 -19.64 -20.05 -27.13
N GLY A 167 -20.54 -21.01 -26.87
CA GLY A 167 -20.62 -22.27 -27.60
C GLY A 167 -21.14 -22.11 -29.04
N MET A 168 -21.85 -21.03 -29.32
CA MET A 168 -22.44 -20.76 -30.64
C MET A 168 -21.45 -20.10 -31.61
N LEU A 169 -20.40 -19.46 -31.09
CA LEU A 169 -19.35 -18.77 -31.88
C LEU A 169 -18.06 -19.57 -32.04
N GLY A 170 -17.81 -20.61 -31.21
CA GLY A 170 -16.56 -21.36 -31.20
C GLY A 170 -16.63 -22.83 -31.60
N GLY A 171 -17.78 -23.34 -31.98
CA GLY A 171 -17.98 -24.75 -32.38
C GLY A 171 -17.66 -25.01 -33.85
N ALA A 172 -16.39 -25.22 -34.17
CA ALA A 172 -16.00 -25.92 -35.40
C ALA A 172 -16.41 -27.39 -35.28
N GLY A 173 -17.62 -27.72 -35.73
CA GLY A 173 -18.05 -29.12 -35.77
C GLY A 173 -19.49 -29.29 -36.19
N LYS A 174 -19.72 -29.49 -37.47
CA LYS A 174 -20.94 -30.02 -38.10
C LYS A 174 -22.22 -29.22 -37.85
N GLY A 175 -22.54 -28.36 -38.79
CA GLY A 175 -23.85 -27.77 -38.93
C GLY A 175 -23.90 -26.26 -38.74
N ASN A 176 -23.17 -25.55 -39.59
CA ASN A 176 -23.25 -24.06 -39.64
C ASN A 176 -24.58 -23.74 -40.37
N PRO A 177 -25.55 -23.07 -39.73
CA PRO A 177 -26.79 -22.68 -40.40
C PRO A 177 -26.58 -21.75 -41.59
N LEU A 178 -25.40 -21.15 -41.72
CA LEU A 178 -25.02 -20.36 -42.90
C LEU A 178 -24.65 -21.20 -44.11
N ASP A 179 -24.20 -22.44 -43.92
CA ASP A 179 -23.90 -23.37 -45.02
C ASP A 179 -25.17 -23.89 -45.73
N ASP A 180 -26.25 -24.00 -44.95
CA ASP A 180 -27.58 -24.41 -45.49
C ASP A 180 -28.23 -23.29 -46.33
N ILE A 181 -27.94 -22.03 -45.99
CA ILE A 181 -28.43 -20.85 -46.72
C ILE A 181 -27.65 -20.65 -48.02
N LEU A 182 -26.36 -20.89 -48.00
CA LEU A 182 -25.48 -20.75 -49.22
C LEU A 182 -25.69 -21.89 -50.24
N ARG A 183 -26.21 -23.06 -49.82
CA ARG A 183 -26.55 -24.19 -50.71
C ARG A 183 -27.86 -24.02 -51.42
N ARG A 184 -28.71 -23.08 -51.01
CA ARG A 184 -30.04 -22.82 -51.63
C ARG A 184 -30.04 -21.63 -52.58
N LEU A 185 -28.91 -20.94 -52.77
CA LEU A 185 -28.72 -19.93 -53.80
C LEU A 185 -27.94 -20.51 -55.00
#